data_b678fe6f2d67f5a5ddf48844bb2a8698
#
_entry.id   b678fe6f2d67f5a5ddf48844bb2a8698
#
_cell.length_a   1.000
_cell.length_b   1.000
_cell.length_c   1.000
_cell.angle_alpha   90.00
_cell.angle_beta   90.00
_cell.angle_gamma   90.00
#
_symmetry.space_group_name_H-M   'P 1'
#
loop_
_entity.id
_entity.type
_entity.pdbx_description
1 polymer ?
#
loop_
_entity_poly.entity_id
_entity_poly.type
_entity_poly.pdbx_seq_one_letter_code
_entity_poly.pdbx_strand_id
1 'polypeptide(L)'
;MPCSNCGSSDGNSLYSDGHTYCFVCHDRTGGDNDVIHSQRMTKTVHLTGSAERLQKRNISEKTNQFYQIYRDGNTLRFPYYDDSGILQGVKIKTKPKDFRYEGVSTDTLFGQHRFPTTGKRIVITEGELDAASCYEAMSGWPMVSLPHGAASAKKDLQKQIPLLQGYKEIVLLFDSDEAGRKAAKEAANILPPGKVKIARIEPYKDPSEALQANDAEAIRKAIWNAEEYRPDGIIEGKTLQSLVTTPLPPSDHDYPFRGLQDKLHGIRYQELTTITSGSGQGKSTFCRQLAVNLLTKGERVGYLALEESNRRTALGLMSTAVGKSLHIGEHERTDLEEHFRDTIANWNLYLFDGFGSFDPDVIYNRIEYLASGLECRIIFVDHLSILLSGLDGDERRMLDQTMTRLRSLVERTGISLFLVSHLRRTSNDRTSHEEGGKVSLSQLRGSAGIAQLSDQVIALERNQQSETERDIATIRIIKNRYSGETGFAGKIKFNLETSRFTEHETTESPIFNPTTDF
;
A
#
# COMPACT_ATOMS: atom_id res chain seq x y z
N MET A 1 -14.18 -34.45 22.57
CA MET A 1 -14.08 -35.93 22.44
C MET A 1 -12.90 -36.27 21.54
N PRO A 2 -12.28 -37.44 21.66
CA PRO A 2 -11.23 -37.87 20.72
C PRO A 2 -11.79 -37.98 19.29
N CYS A 3 -10.97 -37.60 18.32
CA CYS A 3 -11.31 -37.77 16.91
C CYS A 3 -10.75 -39.09 16.39
N SER A 4 -11.61 -39.94 15.84
CA SER A 4 -11.22 -41.24 15.29
C SER A 4 -10.40 -41.13 14.00
N ASN A 5 -10.49 -39.99 13.29
CA ASN A 5 -9.81 -39.79 12.01
C ASN A 5 -8.38 -39.23 12.16
N CYS A 6 -8.16 -38.24 13.02
CA CYS A 6 -6.84 -37.60 13.18
C CYS A 6 -6.16 -37.90 14.53
N GLY A 7 -6.80 -38.62 15.44
CA GLY A 7 -6.23 -38.99 16.76
C GLY A 7 -6.15 -37.82 17.77
N SER A 8 -6.70 -36.64 17.46
CA SER A 8 -6.77 -35.55 18.43
C SER A 8 -7.59 -35.96 19.65
N SER A 9 -7.09 -35.70 20.85
CA SER A 9 -7.73 -36.10 22.13
C SER A 9 -8.98 -35.30 22.47
N ASP A 10 -9.13 -34.08 21.94
CA ASP A 10 -10.15 -33.09 22.31
C ASP A 10 -10.74 -32.29 21.13
N GLY A 11 -10.25 -32.52 19.92
CA GLY A 11 -10.63 -31.75 18.73
C GLY A 11 -12.06 -32.04 18.23
N ASN A 12 -12.76 -33.04 18.74
CA ASN A 12 -14.05 -33.46 18.22
C ASN A 12 -15.23 -33.06 19.13
N SER A 13 -16.19 -32.33 18.58
CA SER A 13 -17.40 -31.87 19.29
C SER A 13 -18.64 -32.63 18.82
N LEU A 14 -19.48 -33.07 19.76
CA LEU A 14 -20.78 -33.69 19.49
C LEU A 14 -21.86 -32.61 19.51
N TYR A 15 -22.68 -32.61 18.48
CA TYR A 15 -23.82 -31.70 18.33
C TYR A 15 -25.14 -32.36 18.69
N SER A 16 -26.17 -31.57 18.94
CA SER A 16 -27.49 -32.05 19.42
C SER A 16 -28.26 -32.92 18.43
N ASP A 17 -27.86 -32.89 17.15
CA ASP A 17 -28.39 -33.74 16.08
C ASP A 17 -27.62 -35.06 15.90
N GLY A 18 -26.69 -35.37 16.80
CA GLY A 18 -25.89 -36.58 16.82
C GLY A 18 -24.69 -36.59 15.88
N HIS A 19 -24.45 -35.53 15.06
CA HIS A 19 -23.21 -35.45 14.29
C HIS A 19 -22.02 -34.99 15.15
N THR A 20 -20.82 -35.42 14.76
CA THR A 20 -19.59 -34.92 15.33
C THR A 20 -18.79 -34.13 14.31
N TYR A 21 -18.10 -33.09 14.74
CA TYR A 21 -17.21 -32.27 13.91
C TYR A 21 -15.87 -32.10 14.61
N CYS A 22 -14.81 -32.44 13.91
CA CYS A 22 -13.44 -32.25 14.41
C CYS A 22 -12.85 -30.91 13.92
N PHE A 23 -12.50 -30.04 14.86
CA PHE A 23 -11.87 -28.73 14.56
C PHE A 23 -10.40 -28.82 14.15
N VAL A 24 -9.79 -30.01 14.27
CA VAL A 24 -8.38 -30.22 13.91
C VAL A 24 -8.23 -30.73 12.46
N CYS A 25 -9.02 -31.71 12.07
CA CYS A 25 -8.95 -32.27 10.70
C CYS A 25 -10.18 -31.95 9.85
N HIS A 26 -11.13 -31.17 10.37
CA HIS A 26 -12.39 -30.78 9.70
C HIS A 26 -13.28 -31.94 9.28
N ASP A 27 -13.05 -33.11 9.84
CA ASP A 27 -13.86 -34.30 9.56
C ASP A 27 -15.20 -34.22 10.27
N ARG A 28 -16.25 -34.62 9.56
CA ARG A 28 -17.63 -34.69 10.07
C ARG A 28 -18.14 -36.12 9.95
N THR A 29 -18.52 -36.73 11.07
CA THR A 29 -19.04 -38.09 11.12
C THR A 29 -20.36 -38.15 11.87
N GLY A 30 -21.31 -38.94 11.36
CA GLY A 30 -22.63 -39.15 11.96
C GLY A 30 -23.62 -37.99 11.71
N GLY A 31 -24.86 -38.23 12.08
CA GLY A 31 -26.02 -37.38 11.82
C GLY A 31 -26.81 -37.84 10.61
N ASP A 32 -28.11 -38.15 10.81
CA ASP A 32 -29.03 -38.53 9.73
C ASP A 32 -29.15 -37.41 8.71
N ASN A 33 -28.58 -37.59 7.51
CA ASN A 33 -28.75 -36.67 6.39
C ASN A 33 -30.20 -36.60 5.87
N ASP A 34 -31.09 -37.47 6.36
CA ASP A 34 -32.47 -37.59 5.84
C ASP A 34 -33.54 -36.84 6.66
N VAL A 35 -33.19 -36.24 7.81
CA VAL A 35 -34.18 -35.59 8.68
C VAL A 35 -34.23 -34.06 8.57
N ILE A 36 -33.25 -33.40 7.95
CA ILE A 36 -33.22 -31.93 7.88
C ILE A 36 -33.95 -31.38 6.63
N HIS A 37 -34.39 -32.22 5.70
CA HIS A 37 -35.28 -31.79 4.60
C HIS A 37 -36.78 -31.87 4.91
N SER A 38 -37.15 -32.37 6.07
CA SER A 38 -38.54 -32.42 6.48
C SER A 38 -38.83 -31.30 7.50
N GLN A 39 -39.63 -30.35 7.04
CA GLN A 39 -40.39 -29.44 7.89
C GLN A 39 -39.61 -28.30 8.60
N ARG A 40 -38.91 -27.42 7.88
CA ARG A 40 -39.24 -26.04 8.15
C ARG A 40 -40.69 -25.86 7.75
N MET A 41 -41.61 -26.00 8.73
CA MET A 41 -42.95 -25.49 8.56
C MET A 41 -42.81 -24.05 8.14
N THR A 42 -43.04 -23.77 6.87
CA THR A 42 -43.18 -22.41 6.33
C THR A 42 -44.37 -21.84 7.07
N LYS A 43 -44.13 -21.12 8.18
CA LYS A 43 -45.14 -20.26 8.75
C LYS A 43 -45.57 -19.38 7.59
N THR A 44 -46.78 -19.56 7.11
CA THR A 44 -47.35 -18.71 6.06
C THR A 44 -47.24 -17.29 6.54
N VAL A 45 -46.39 -16.51 5.89
CA VAL A 45 -46.17 -15.09 6.26
C VAL A 45 -47.34 -14.32 5.71
N HIS A 46 -48.06 -13.65 6.59
CA HIS A 46 -49.18 -12.78 6.20
C HIS A 46 -48.75 -11.32 6.34
N LEU A 47 -48.93 -10.55 5.27
CA LEU A 47 -48.74 -9.11 5.31
C LEU A 47 -49.98 -8.46 5.93
N THR A 48 -49.87 -7.98 7.17
CA THR A 48 -50.97 -7.35 7.93
C THR A 48 -50.79 -5.83 7.97
N GLY A 49 -51.86 -5.11 8.21
CA GLY A 49 -51.88 -3.64 8.23
C GLY A 49 -52.42 -3.02 6.94
N SER A 50 -52.21 -1.75 6.75
CA SER A 50 -52.65 -0.99 5.58
C SER A 50 -51.55 -0.09 5.02
N ALA A 51 -51.55 0.12 3.71
CA ALA A 51 -50.70 1.13 3.09
C ALA A 51 -51.36 2.50 3.31
N GLU A 52 -50.77 3.33 4.14
CA GLU A 52 -51.23 4.67 4.44
C GLU A 52 -50.12 5.69 4.26
N ARG A 53 -50.45 6.95 4.15
CA ARG A 53 -49.46 8.04 4.07
C ARG A 53 -48.59 8.09 5.32
N LEU A 54 -47.27 8.07 5.15
CA LEU A 54 -46.32 8.29 6.25
C LEU A 54 -46.02 9.78 6.40
N GLN A 55 -46.91 10.50 7.13
CA GLN A 55 -46.85 11.98 7.23
C GLN A 55 -45.49 12.50 7.68
N LYS A 56 -44.88 11.92 8.74
CA LYS A 56 -43.57 12.32 9.26
C LYS A 56 -42.41 12.10 8.28
N ARG A 57 -42.63 11.33 7.22
CA ARG A 57 -41.59 10.98 6.22
C ARG A 57 -41.93 11.54 4.84
N ASN A 58 -43.04 12.21 4.68
CA ASN A 58 -43.56 12.74 3.42
C ASN A 58 -43.67 11.68 2.30
N ILE A 59 -43.89 10.41 2.65
CA ILE A 59 -44.10 9.33 1.69
C ILE A 59 -45.63 9.18 1.52
N SER A 60 -46.11 9.26 0.28
CA SER A 60 -47.50 9.16 -0.07
C SER A 60 -48.06 7.74 0.11
N GLU A 61 -49.38 7.65 0.26
CA GLU A 61 -50.09 6.36 0.26
C GLU A 61 -49.83 5.60 -1.04
N LYS A 62 -49.81 6.29 -2.20
CA LYS A 62 -49.52 5.69 -3.51
C LYS A 62 -48.17 4.99 -3.56
N THR A 63 -47.11 5.60 -3.01
CA THR A 63 -45.78 4.98 -2.92
C THR A 63 -45.80 3.80 -1.98
N ASN A 64 -46.47 3.87 -0.85
CA ASN A 64 -46.60 2.74 0.09
C ASN A 64 -47.41 1.60 -0.49
N GLN A 65 -48.47 1.87 -1.26
CA GLN A 65 -49.23 0.85 -2.02
C GLN A 65 -48.34 0.19 -3.08
N PHE A 66 -47.52 1.00 -3.80
CA PHE A 66 -46.62 0.47 -4.81
C PHE A 66 -45.61 -0.52 -4.23
N TYR A 67 -44.97 -0.19 -3.10
CA TYR A 67 -43.98 -1.09 -2.44
C TYR A 67 -44.64 -2.08 -1.48
N GLN A 68 -45.94 -1.96 -1.21
CA GLN A 68 -46.64 -2.73 -0.18
C GLN A 68 -46.03 -2.51 1.22
N ILE A 69 -45.62 -1.27 1.51
CA ILE A 69 -45.19 -0.87 2.85
C ILE A 69 -46.45 -0.67 3.68
N TYR A 70 -46.65 -1.55 4.68
CA TYR A 70 -47.83 -1.50 5.49
C TYR A 70 -47.55 -1.02 6.90
N ARG A 71 -48.46 -0.24 7.44
CA ARG A 71 -48.45 0.12 8.85
C ARG A 71 -49.43 -0.78 9.59
N ASP A 72 -48.93 -1.38 10.67
CA ASP A 72 -49.69 -2.23 11.58
C ASP A 72 -49.45 -1.69 13.01
N GLY A 73 -50.39 -0.85 13.52
CA GLY A 73 -50.20 -0.09 14.75
C GLY A 73 -48.98 0.83 14.69
N ASN A 74 -47.99 0.59 15.57
CA ASN A 74 -46.75 1.36 15.64
C ASN A 74 -45.61 0.76 14.80
N THR A 75 -45.88 -0.29 14.02
CA THR A 75 -44.84 -0.96 13.24
C THR A 75 -44.98 -0.68 11.75
N LEU A 76 -43.85 -0.68 11.04
CA LEU A 76 -43.80 -0.68 9.58
C LEU A 76 -43.36 -2.04 9.11
N ARG A 77 -44.04 -2.58 8.10
CA ARG A 77 -43.83 -3.89 7.50
C ARG A 77 -43.36 -3.74 6.08
N PHE A 78 -42.22 -4.33 5.77
CA PHE A 78 -41.55 -4.30 4.47
C PHE A 78 -41.52 -5.72 3.90
N PRO A 79 -42.31 -6.04 2.86
CA PRO A 79 -42.35 -7.37 2.30
C PRO A 79 -41.18 -7.62 1.36
N TYR A 80 -40.69 -8.85 1.40
CA TYR A 80 -39.65 -9.36 0.49
C TYR A 80 -40.20 -10.52 -0.30
N TYR A 81 -40.01 -10.46 -1.60
CA TYR A 81 -40.49 -11.45 -2.57
C TYR A 81 -39.34 -12.12 -3.27
N ASP A 82 -39.52 -13.36 -3.67
CA ASP A 82 -38.58 -14.02 -4.57
C ASP A 82 -38.74 -13.53 -6.04
N ASP A 83 -37.92 -14.07 -6.92
CA ASP A 83 -37.95 -13.75 -8.36
C ASP A 83 -39.26 -14.19 -9.05
N SER A 84 -40.02 -15.08 -8.44
CA SER A 84 -41.35 -15.52 -8.91
C SER A 84 -42.48 -14.63 -8.38
N GLY A 85 -42.17 -13.63 -7.56
CA GLY A 85 -43.16 -12.75 -6.95
C GLY A 85 -43.94 -13.38 -5.76
N ILE A 86 -43.40 -14.45 -5.15
CA ILE A 86 -43.98 -15.07 -3.98
C ILE A 86 -43.38 -14.43 -2.73
N LEU A 87 -44.26 -14.04 -1.78
CA LEU A 87 -43.86 -13.44 -0.50
C LEU A 87 -43.07 -14.46 0.33
N GLN A 88 -41.81 -14.16 0.61
CA GLN A 88 -40.89 -15.00 1.38
C GLN A 88 -40.79 -14.57 2.84
N GLY A 89 -40.77 -13.29 3.08
CA GLY A 89 -40.62 -12.74 4.42
C GLY A 89 -41.04 -11.26 4.53
N VAL A 90 -41.18 -10.82 5.76
CA VAL A 90 -41.54 -9.45 6.10
C VAL A 90 -40.53 -8.93 7.13
N LYS A 91 -39.82 -7.86 6.79
CA LYS A 91 -39.00 -7.12 7.74
C LYS A 91 -39.88 -6.12 8.47
N ILE A 92 -39.84 -6.15 9.79
CA ILE A 92 -40.70 -5.35 10.66
C ILE A 92 -39.85 -4.38 11.44
N LYS A 93 -40.15 -3.09 11.31
CA LYS A 93 -39.52 -2.00 12.06
C LYS A 93 -40.44 -1.59 13.20
N THR A 94 -40.00 -1.83 14.44
CA THR A 94 -40.77 -1.50 15.64
C THR A 94 -40.36 -0.17 16.23
N LYS A 95 -39.07 0.16 16.24
CA LYS A 95 -38.46 1.41 16.75
C LYS A 95 -37.26 1.79 15.88
N PRO A 96 -36.69 2.98 16.03
CA PRO A 96 -35.42 3.29 15.39
C PRO A 96 -34.37 2.22 15.72
N LYS A 97 -33.76 1.63 14.66
CA LYS A 97 -32.72 0.57 14.76
C LYS A 97 -33.18 -0.77 15.37
N ASP A 98 -34.49 -0.99 15.55
CA ASP A 98 -35.03 -2.25 16.03
C ASP A 98 -35.84 -2.93 14.91
N PHE A 99 -35.27 -3.99 14.36
CA PHE A 99 -35.85 -4.75 13.25
C PHE A 99 -35.97 -6.24 13.62
N ARG A 100 -37.07 -6.83 13.21
CA ARG A 100 -37.25 -8.30 13.26
C ARG A 100 -37.73 -8.80 11.91
N TYR A 101 -37.51 -10.08 11.66
CA TYR A 101 -37.98 -10.78 10.46
C TYR A 101 -39.06 -11.78 10.81
N GLU A 102 -40.10 -11.85 9.97
CA GLU A 102 -41.07 -12.92 9.93
C GLU A 102 -40.93 -13.63 8.58
N GLY A 103 -40.91 -14.99 8.57
CA GLY A 103 -40.66 -15.78 7.37
C GLY A 103 -39.19 -16.08 7.09
N VAL A 104 -38.85 -16.25 5.82
CA VAL A 104 -37.50 -16.55 5.37
C VAL A 104 -36.80 -15.25 4.95
N SER A 105 -35.59 -15.04 5.43
CA SER A 105 -34.75 -13.94 4.93
C SER A 105 -34.38 -14.24 3.47
N THR A 106 -34.71 -13.31 2.58
CA THR A 106 -34.38 -13.44 1.16
C THR A 106 -33.10 -12.72 0.81
N ASP A 107 -32.46 -13.17 -0.26
CA ASP A 107 -31.29 -12.52 -0.83
C ASP A 107 -31.67 -11.43 -1.86
N THR A 108 -32.97 -11.18 -2.07
CA THR A 108 -33.47 -10.20 -3.02
C THR A 108 -33.45 -8.78 -2.46
N LEU A 109 -33.27 -7.79 -3.32
CA LEU A 109 -33.37 -6.38 -2.92
C LEU A 109 -34.83 -6.01 -2.62
N PHE A 110 -35.04 -5.13 -1.64
CA PHE A 110 -36.37 -4.63 -1.36
C PHE A 110 -36.94 -3.90 -2.58
N GLY A 111 -38.16 -4.24 -2.95
CA GLY A 111 -38.86 -3.66 -4.10
C GLY A 111 -38.42 -4.20 -5.47
N GLN A 112 -37.44 -5.12 -5.54
CA GLN A 112 -36.92 -5.69 -6.79
C GLN A 112 -38.02 -6.24 -7.71
N HIS A 113 -38.99 -6.96 -7.16
CA HIS A 113 -40.10 -7.57 -7.89
C HIS A 113 -41.05 -6.56 -8.58
N ARG A 114 -40.93 -5.28 -8.26
CA ARG A 114 -41.77 -4.20 -8.85
C ARG A 114 -41.21 -3.65 -10.15
N PHE A 115 -39.99 -3.98 -10.50
CA PHE A 115 -39.30 -3.40 -11.63
C PHE A 115 -38.85 -4.48 -12.62
N PRO A 116 -38.69 -4.11 -13.91
CA PRO A 116 -38.17 -5.04 -14.89
C PRO A 116 -36.72 -5.41 -14.56
N THR A 117 -36.30 -6.61 -15.01
CA THR A 117 -34.92 -7.12 -14.80
C THR A 117 -33.86 -6.43 -15.67
N THR A 118 -34.29 -5.54 -16.57
CA THR A 118 -33.40 -4.77 -17.47
C THR A 118 -33.86 -3.31 -17.55
N GLY A 119 -32.90 -2.41 -17.78
CA GLY A 119 -33.26 -1.00 -17.87
C GLY A 119 -32.09 -0.06 -18.08
N LYS A 120 -32.40 1.24 -18.17
CA LYS A 120 -31.36 2.27 -18.29
C LYS A 120 -30.62 2.48 -16.98
N ARG A 121 -31.35 2.55 -15.86
CA ARG A 121 -30.78 2.87 -14.55
C ARG A 121 -31.56 2.17 -13.44
N ILE A 122 -30.84 1.68 -12.43
CA ILE A 122 -31.37 1.23 -11.15
C ILE A 122 -30.66 2.02 -10.04
N VAL A 123 -31.40 2.44 -9.03
CA VAL A 123 -30.86 3.10 -7.83
C VAL A 123 -30.98 2.14 -6.66
N ILE A 124 -29.90 1.97 -5.93
CA ILE A 124 -29.83 1.10 -4.77
C ILE A 124 -29.52 1.95 -3.55
N THR A 125 -30.41 1.95 -2.58
CA THR A 125 -30.26 2.66 -1.31
C THR A 125 -29.92 1.70 -0.17
N GLU A 126 -29.53 2.23 0.98
CA GLU A 126 -29.21 1.41 2.15
C GLU A 126 -30.46 0.83 2.81
N GLY A 127 -31.52 1.63 2.95
CA GLY A 127 -32.74 1.27 3.65
C GLY A 127 -34.00 1.32 2.80
N GLU A 128 -35.04 0.62 3.22
CA GLU A 128 -36.32 0.48 2.52
C GLU A 128 -37.06 1.82 2.39
N LEU A 129 -36.99 2.65 3.45
CA LEU A 129 -37.60 3.99 3.43
C LEU A 129 -36.85 4.95 2.52
N ASP A 130 -35.57 4.75 2.30
CA ASP A 130 -34.78 5.56 1.38
C ASP A 130 -35.13 5.22 -0.07
N ALA A 131 -35.33 3.93 -0.39
CA ALA A 131 -35.85 3.51 -1.70
C ALA A 131 -37.24 4.12 -1.97
N ALA A 132 -38.13 4.05 -0.97
CA ALA A 132 -39.45 4.66 -1.07
C ALA A 132 -39.38 6.20 -1.22
N SER A 133 -38.45 6.87 -0.53
CA SER A 133 -38.23 8.32 -0.64
C SER A 133 -37.70 8.70 -2.02
N CYS A 134 -36.76 7.92 -2.57
CA CYS A 134 -36.29 8.10 -3.93
C CYS A 134 -37.40 7.93 -4.97
N TYR A 135 -38.27 6.93 -4.79
CA TYR A 135 -39.40 6.70 -5.67
C TYR A 135 -40.45 7.80 -5.57
N GLU A 136 -40.70 8.33 -4.38
CA GLU A 136 -41.59 9.50 -4.17
C GLU A 136 -41.07 10.72 -4.95
N ALA A 137 -39.75 10.93 -4.93
CA ALA A 137 -39.09 12.03 -5.65
C ALA A 137 -39.02 11.82 -7.16
N MET A 138 -38.92 10.55 -7.62
CA MET A 138 -38.69 10.19 -9.03
C MET A 138 -39.46 8.93 -9.42
N SER A 139 -40.81 8.99 -9.38
CA SER A 139 -41.65 7.84 -9.74
C SER A 139 -41.36 7.31 -11.16
N GLY A 140 -41.49 6.00 -11.32
CA GLY A 140 -41.27 5.32 -12.60
C GLY A 140 -39.84 4.83 -12.86
N TRP A 141 -38.89 5.15 -11.97
CA TRP A 141 -37.52 4.60 -12.04
C TRP A 141 -37.33 3.46 -11.05
N PRO A 142 -36.51 2.44 -11.39
CA PRO A 142 -36.15 1.36 -10.47
C PRO A 142 -35.40 1.90 -9.23
N MET A 143 -36.07 1.86 -8.08
CA MET A 143 -35.54 2.27 -6.79
C MET A 143 -35.67 1.10 -5.83
N VAL A 144 -34.57 0.54 -5.39
CA VAL A 144 -34.50 -0.65 -4.54
C VAL A 144 -33.59 -0.39 -3.34
N SER A 145 -33.66 -1.24 -2.32
CA SER A 145 -32.72 -1.14 -1.21
C SER A 145 -32.11 -2.47 -0.81
N LEU A 146 -31.00 -2.37 -0.06
CA LEU A 146 -30.36 -3.53 0.56
C LEU A 146 -31.29 -4.18 1.60
N PRO A 147 -31.34 -5.53 1.68
CA PRO A 147 -32.13 -6.21 2.71
C PRO A 147 -31.52 -6.11 4.12
N HIS A 148 -30.18 -6.05 4.22
CA HIS A 148 -29.45 -6.14 5.50
C HIS A 148 -28.64 -4.88 5.81
N GLY A 149 -28.79 -3.79 5.04
CA GLY A 149 -28.06 -2.52 5.22
C GLY A 149 -26.59 -2.55 4.82
N ALA A 150 -25.89 -1.43 5.08
CA ALA A 150 -24.52 -1.19 4.59
C ALA A 150 -23.51 -2.27 4.95
N ALA A 151 -23.54 -2.81 6.15
CA ALA A 151 -22.56 -3.81 6.60
C ALA A 151 -22.56 -5.10 5.75
N SER A 152 -23.68 -5.43 5.12
CA SER A 152 -23.84 -6.61 4.26
C SER A 152 -23.88 -6.28 2.77
N ALA A 153 -23.74 -5.02 2.40
CA ALA A 153 -23.93 -4.53 1.03
C ALA A 153 -23.14 -5.34 -0.02
N LYS A 154 -21.86 -5.60 0.22
CA LYS A 154 -21.02 -6.40 -0.67
C LYS A 154 -21.60 -7.79 -0.89
N LYS A 155 -21.99 -8.49 0.18
CA LYS A 155 -22.54 -9.87 0.12
C LYS A 155 -23.90 -9.90 -0.56
N ASP A 156 -24.77 -8.95 -0.23
CA ASP A 156 -26.13 -8.87 -0.79
C ASP A 156 -26.07 -8.56 -2.29
N LEU A 157 -25.28 -7.59 -2.70
CA LEU A 157 -25.14 -7.21 -4.10
C LEU A 157 -24.40 -8.22 -4.95
N GLN A 158 -23.47 -9.00 -4.38
CA GLN A 158 -22.80 -10.09 -5.08
C GLN A 158 -23.79 -11.12 -5.61
N LYS A 159 -24.85 -11.41 -4.84
CA LYS A 159 -25.92 -12.34 -5.24
C LYS A 159 -26.82 -11.75 -6.33
N GLN A 160 -26.89 -10.44 -6.44
CA GLN A 160 -27.73 -9.71 -7.39
C GLN A 160 -27.01 -9.30 -8.69
N ILE A 161 -25.75 -9.71 -8.87
CA ILE A 161 -24.99 -9.41 -10.10
C ILE A 161 -25.76 -9.78 -11.37
N PRO A 162 -26.42 -10.97 -11.47
CA PRO A 162 -27.18 -11.35 -12.66
C PRO A 162 -28.29 -10.36 -13.01
N LEU A 163 -29.04 -9.88 -12.02
CA LEU A 163 -30.07 -8.85 -12.19
C LEU A 163 -29.44 -7.51 -12.61
N LEU A 164 -28.39 -7.10 -11.89
CA LEU A 164 -27.76 -5.78 -12.06
C LEU A 164 -27.05 -5.66 -13.40
N GLN A 165 -26.60 -6.76 -14.00
CA GLN A 165 -26.05 -6.79 -15.35
C GLN A 165 -27.05 -6.35 -16.43
N GLY A 166 -28.35 -6.51 -16.19
CA GLY A 166 -29.41 -6.07 -17.07
C GLY A 166 -29.57 -4.55 -17.19
N TYR A 167 -29.00 -3.78 -16.26
CA TYR A 167 -29.07 -2.34 -16.27
C TYR A 167 -27.83 -1.71 -16.91
N LYS A 168 -28.01 -0.54 -17.57
CA LYS A 168 -26.90 0.21 -18.14
C LYS A 168 -26.14 0.99 -17.07
N GLU A 169 -26.84 1.50 -16.06
CA GLU A 169 -26.29 2.26 -14.95
C GLU A 169 -26.82 1.72 -13.62
N ILE A 170 -25.92 1.56 -12.64
CA ILE A 170 -26.21 1.16 -11.26
C ILE A 170 -25.78 2.32 -10.36
N VAL A 171 -26.71 3.00 -9.76
CA VAL A 171 -26.44 4.12 -8.84
C VAL A 171 -26.53 3.64 -7.41
N LEU A 172 -25.43 3.72 -6.67
CA LEU A 172 -25.39 3.46 -5.23
C LEU A 172 -25.61 4.78 -4.49
N LEU A 173 -26.72 4.88 -3.76
CA LEU A 173 -27.07 6.05 -2.94
C LEU A 173 -27.24 5.60 -1.48
N PHE A 174 -26.10 5.39 -0.80
CA PHE A 174 -26.04 4.98 0.61
C PHE A 174 -25.92 6.21 1.50
N ASP A 175 -26.02 5.98 2.82
CA ASP A 175 -25.90 7.05 3.81
C ASP A 175 -24.62 7.86 3.64
N SER A 176 -24.68 9.17 3.86
CA SER A 176 -23.53 10.07 3.70
C SER A 176 -22.52 9.98 4.86
N ASP A 177 -22.70 9.07 5.83
CA ASP A 177 -21.72 8.82 6.89
C ASP A 177 -20.54 7.97 6.42
N GLU A 178 -19.53 7.80 7.27
CA GLU A 178 -18.30 7.07 6.94
C GLU A 178 -18.59 5.60 6.59
N ALA A 179 -19.50 4.96 7.32
CA ALA A 179 -19.88 3.56 7.09
C ALA A 179 -20.56 3.37 5.74
N GLY A 180 -21.52 4.23 5.39
CA GLY A 180 -22.21 4.19 4.10
C GLY A 180 -21.26 4.48 2.93
N ARG A 181 -20.34 5.46 3.06
CA ARG A 181 -19.32 5.73 2.04
C ARG A 181 -18.37 4.56 1.81
N LYS A 182 -17.93 3.91 2.88
CA LYS A 182 -17.08 2.71 2.79
C LYS A 182 -17.83 1.56 2.12
N ALA A 183 -19.05 1.28 2.56
CA ALA A 183 -19.88 0.23 2.00
C ALA A 183 -20.17 0.45 0.50
N ALA A 184 -20.44 1.70 0.07
CA ALA A 184 -20.65 2.03 -1.34
C ALA A 184 -19.41 1.72 -2.19
N LYS A 185 -18.20 2.05 -1.72
CA LYS A 185 -16.94 1.72 -2.43
C LYS A 185 -16.70 0.22 -2.49
N GLU A 186 -16.88 -0.49 -1.37
CA GLU A 186 -16.69 -1.94 -1.32
C GLU A 186 -17.69 -2.68 -2.24
N ALA A 187 -18.93 -2.22 -2.28
CA ALA A 187 -19.96 -2.73 -3.17
C ALA A 187 -19.64 -2.43 -4.65
N ALA A 188 -19.21 -1.21 -4.95
CA ALA A 188 -18.84 -0.81 -6.31
C ALA A 188 -17.72 -1.66 -6.91
N ASN A 189 -16.76 -2.11 -6.09
CA ASN A 189 -15.64 -2.95 -6.53
C ASN A 189 -16.04 -4.33 -7.05
N ILE A 190 -17.21 -4.85 -6.66
CA ILE A 190 -17.66 -6.19 -7.06
C ILE A 190 -18.74 -6.16 -8.14
N LEU A 191 -19.29 -5.00 -8.42
CA LEU A 191 -20.34 -4.80 -9.42
C LEU A 191 -19.76 -4.67 -10.84
N PRO A 192 -20.59 -4.83 -11.90
CA PRO A 192 -20.11 -4.78 -13.28
C PRO A 192 -19.33 -3.49 -13.58
N PRO A 193 -18.04 -3.60 -14.00
CA PRO A 193 -17.21 -2.44 -14.30
C PRO A 193 -17.83 -1.49 -15.33
N GLY A 194 -17.63 -0.18 -15.12
CA GLY A 194 -18.12 0.87 -16.04
C GLY A 194 -19.62 1.15 -15.97
N LYS A 195 -20.37 0.43 -15.12
CA LYS A 195 -21.82 0.67 -14.94
C LYS A 195 -22.15 1.36 -13.61
N VAL A 196 -21.23 1.37 -12.67
CA VAL A 196 -21.48 1.84 -11.30
C VAL A 196 -21.23 3.33 -11.16
N LYS A 197 -22.18 4.00 -10.54
CA LYS A 197 -22.07 5.39 -10.11
C LYS A 197 -22.37 5.49 -8.63
N ILE A 198 -21.65 6.37 -7.94
CA ILE A 198 -21.90 6.67 -6.53
C ILE A 198 -22.57 8.05 -6.45
N ALA A 199 -23.73 8.09 -5.86
CA ALA A 199 -24.47 9.31 -5.58
C ALA A 199 -24.23 9.76 -4.14
N ARG A 200 -24.22 11.09 -3.92
CA ARG A 200 -24.13 11.71 -2.60
C ARG A 200 -25.25 12.71 -2.47
N ILE A 201 -25.91 12.69 -1.32
CA ILE A 201 -27.00 13.63 -1.02
C ILE A 201 -26.53 14.60 0.06
N GLU A 202 -26.23 15.83 -0.34
CA GLU A 202 -25.80 16.87 0.58
C GLU A 202 -26.87 17.97 0.62
N PRO A 203 -27.14 18.60 1.78
CA PRO A 203 -26.46 18.41 3.08
C PRO A 203 -27.05 17.29 3.95
N TYR A 204 -27.91 16.44 3.40
CA TYR A 204 -28.66 15.41 4.12
C TYR A 204 -27.85 14.14 4.33
N LYS A 205 -28.20 13.40 5.38
CA LYS A 205 -27.60 12.10 5.64
C LYS A 205 -28.06 11.04 4.63
N ASP A 206 -29.36 11.00 4.37
CA ASP A 206 -30.01 9.99 3.55
C ASP A 206 -31.21 10.59 2.76
N PRO A 207 -31.74 9.87 1.75
CA PRO A 207 -32.89 10.31 0.98
C PRO A 207 -34.15 10.54 1.83
N SER A 208 -34.34 9.78 2.89
CA SER A 208 -35.49 9.92 3.77
C SER A 208 -35.46 11.24 4.55
N GLU A 209 -34.27 11.67 4.98
CA GLU A 209 -34.08 12.96 5.64
C GLU A 209 -34.39 14.15 4.68
N ALA A 210 -33.86 14.07 3.46
CA ALA A 210 -34.15 15.09 2.44
C ALA A 210 -35.65 15.21 2.14
N LEU A 211 -36.33 14.08 1.99
CA LEU A 211 -37.78 14.09 1.74
C LEU A 211 -38.57 14.64 2.94
N GLN A 212 -38.16 14.36 4.17
CA GLN A 212 -38.73 14.94 5.39
C GLN A 212 -38.59 16.46 5.43
N ALA A 213 -37.47 16.98 4.91
CA ALA A 213 -37.22 18.40 4.75
C ALA A 213 -37.99 19.04 3.56
N ASN A 214 -38.82 18.28 2.84
CA ASN A 214 -39.50 18.67 1.60
C ASN A 214 -38.56 18.99 0.43
N ASP A 215 -37.35 18.47 0.43
CA ASP A 215 -36.34 18.67 -0.61
C ASP A 215 -36.21 17.45 -1.52
N ALA A 216 -37.24 17.13 -2.26
CA ALA A 216 -37.22 16.09 -3.28
C ALA A 216 -36.23 16.41 -4.42
N GLU A 217 -35.89 17.70 -4.60
CA GLU A 217 -34.94 18.13 -5.63
C GLU A 217 -33.50 17.67 -5.30
N ALA A 218 -33.12 17.68 -4.01
CA ALA A 218 -31.83 17.17 -3.58
C ALA A 218 -31.66 15.69 -3.95
N ILE A 219 -32.72 14.87 -3.78
CA ILE A 219 -32.71 13.45 -4.20
C ILE A 219 -32.51 13.34 -5.71
N ARG A 220 -33.26 14.10 -6.50
CA ARG A 220 -33.14 14.09 -7.97
C ARG A 220 -31.73 14.48 -8.41
N LYS A 221 -31.20 15.59 -7.86
CA LYS A 221 -29.83 16.05 -8.16
C LYS A 221 -28.78 15.03 -7.79
N ALA A 222 -28.88 14.40 -6.62
CA ALA A 222 -27.95 13.36 -6.19
C ALA A 222 -27.91 12.18 -7.19
N ILE A 223 -29.07 11.70 -7.63
CA ILE A 223 -29.16 10.58 -8.56
C ILE A 223 -28.67 10.96 -9.97
N TRP A 224 -28.99 12.16 -10.46
CA TRP A 224 -28.58 12.60 -11.80
C TRP A 224 -27.11 12.98 -11.88
N ASN A 225 -26.54 13.53 -10.82
CA ASN A 225 -25.13 13.94 -10.72
C ASN A 225 -24.24 12.85 -10.13
N ALA A 226 -24.75 11.61 -10.01
CA ALA A 226 -23.96 10.50 -9.52
C ALA A 226 -22.67 10.33 -10.31
N GLU A 227 -21.54 10.29 -9.60
CA GLU A 227 -20.21 10.19 -10.18
C GLU A 227 -19.88 8.75 -10.59
N GLU A 228 -19.25 8.60 -11.73
CA GLU A 228 -18.77 7.29 -12.18
C GLU A 228 -17.74 6.74 -11.21
N TYR A 229 -17.99 5.52 -10.71
CA TYR A 229 -17.04 4.86 -9.83
C TYR A 229 -15.81 4.40 -10.61
N ARG A 230 -14.66 4.82 -10.14
CA ARG A 230 -13.36 4.33 -10.60
C ARG A 230 -12.63 3.71 -9.42
N PRO A 231 -12.10 2.49 -9.56
CA PRO A 231 -11.26 1.88 -8.54
C PRO A 231 -10.07 2.77 -8.19
N ASP A 232 -9.64 2.73 -6.92
CA ASP A 232 -8.46 3.47 -6.46
C ASP A 232 -7.24 3.13 -7.34
N GLY A 233 -6.45 4.15 -7.66
CA GLY A 233 -5.26 4.02 -8.52
C GLY A 233 -5.50 4.23 -10.01
N ILE A 234 -6.75 4.41 -10.48
CA ILE A 234 -7.05 4.78 -11.88
C ILE A 234 -7.39 6.26 -11.94
N ILE A 235 -6.51 7.04 -12.55
CA ILE A 235 -6.65 8.49 -12.71
C ILE A 235 -6.88 8.82 -14.18
N GLU A 236 -7.80 9.71 -14.47
CA GLU A 236 -8.02 10.20 -15.84
C GLU A 236 -6.90 11.17 -16.25
N GLY A 237 -6.19 10.86 -17.35
CA GLY A 237 -5.01 11.63 -17.78
C GLY A 237 -5.27 13.15 -17.90
N LYS A 238 -6.47 13.57 -18.31
CA LYS A 238 -6.80 15.02 -18.42
C LYS A 238 -6.80 15.74 -17.06
N THR A 239 -6.99 15.04 -15.94
CA THR A 239 -6.94 15.64 -14.59
C THR A 239 -5.53 15.89 -14.11
N LEU A 240 -4.50 15.37 -14.80
CA LEU A 240 -3.09 15.53 -14.45
C LEU A 240 -2.49 16.87 -14.91
N GLN A 241 -3.26 17.74 -15.57
CA GLN A 241 -2.75 19.00 -16.14
C GLN A 241 -1.97 19.81 -15.10
N SER A 242 -2.54 20.07 -13.94
CA SER A 242 -1.88 20.84 -12.89
C SER A 242 -0.60 20.15 -12.38
N LEU A 243 -0.62 18.83 -12.28
CA LEU A 243 0.54 18.05 -11.82
C LEU A 243 1.70 18.11 -12.82
N VAL A 244 1.42 17.94 -14.12
CA VAL A 244 2.46 17.91 -15.15
C VAL A 244 2.96 19.30 -15.55
N THR A 245 2.16 20.34 -15.33
CA THR A 245 2.58 21.73 -15.59
C THR A 245 3.30 22.39 -14.43
N THR A 246 3.27 21.78 -13.23
CA THR A 246 4.09 22.23 -12.11
C THR A 246 5.54 21.89 -12.41
N PRO A 247 6.48 22.88 -12.39
CA PRO A 247 7.89 22.59 -12.59
C PRO A 247 8.39 21.53 -11.61
N LEU A 248 9.20 20.60 -12.10
CA LEU A 248 9.85 19.63 -11.22
C LEU A 248 10.74 20.40 -10.23
N PRO A 249 10.72 20.07 -8.93
CA PRO A 249 11.63 20.68 -7.98
C PRO A 249 13.07 20.36 -8.40
N PRO A 250 14.03 21.27 -8.15
CA PRO A 250 15.44 20.92 -8.26
C PRO A 250 15.76 19.76 -7.32
N SER A 251 16.96 19.19 -7.47
CA SER A 251 17.43 18.18 -6.51
C SER A 251 17.39 18.74 -5.09
N ASP A 252 17.10 17.90 -4.12
CA ASP A 252 17.05 18.31 -2.70
C ASP A 252 18.46 18.61 -2.19
N HIS A 253 19.49 17.88 -2.67
CA HIS A 253 20.89 18.09 -2.31
C HIS A 253 21.84 17.76 -3.48
N ASP A 254 22.99 18.44 -3.47
CA ASP A 254 24.08 18.15 -4.39
C ASP A 254 24.96 17.03 -3.86
N TYR A 255 25.46 16.18 -4.76
CA TYR A 255 26.53 15.26 -4.47
C TYR A 255 27.85 15.99 -4.20
N PRO A 256 28.73 15.48 -3.30
CA PRO A 256 30.03 16.11 -3.02
C PRO A 256 31.06 15.90 -4.13
N PHE A 257 30.75 15.10 -5.15
CA PHE A 257 31.61 14.80 -6.27
C PHE A 257 30.97 15.29 -7.57
N ARG A 258 31.72 16.11 -8.32
CA ARG A 258 31.21 16.79 -9.53
C ARG A 258 30.69 15.79 -10.57
N GLY A 259 31.44 14.71 -10.85
CA GLY A 259 31.00 13.74 -11.86
C GLY A 259 29.73 13.00 -11.48
N LEU A 260 29.45 12.81 -10.17
CA LEU A 260 28.14 12.32 -9.71
C LEU A 260 27.06 13.39 -9.91
N GLN A 261 27.34 14.62 -9.52
CA GLN A 261 26.42 15.74 -9.65
C GLN A 261 26.02 15.95 -11.11
N ASP A 262 26.99 15.95 -12.02
CA ASP A 262 26.74 16.20 -13.44
C ASP A 262 25.87 15.10 -14.07
N LYS A 263 26.02 13.82 -13.69
CA LYS A 263 25.25 12.70 -14.24
C LYS A 263 23.93 12.43 -13.55
N LEU A 264 23.91 12.52 -12.21
CA LEU A 264 22.75 12.19 -11.40
C LEU A 264 21.86 13.42 -11.13
N HIS A 265 22.35 14.63 -11.42
CA HIS A 265 21.65 15.89 -11.19
C HIS A 265 21.18 16.08 -9.74
N GLY A 266 21.97 15.57 -8.78
CA GLY A 266 21.75 15.67 -7.35
C GLY A 266 21.01 14.50 -6.70
N ILE A 267 20.87 14.60 -5.38
CA ILE A 267 20.16 13.66 -4.52
C ILE A 267 18.71 14.14 -4.43
N ARG A 268 17.76 13.24 -4.67
CA ARG A 268 16.32 13.52 -4.59
C ARG A 268 15.65 12.61 -3.56
N TYR A 269 14.67 13.15 -2.88
CA TYR A 269 13.79 12.34 -2.05
C TYR A 269 12.97 11.36 -2.92
N GLN A 270 12.42 10.33 -2.31
CA GLN A 270 11.72 9.21 -2.95
C GLN A 270 12.59 8.36 -3.91
N GLU A 271 13.90 8.45 -3.82
CA GLU A 271 14.82 7.62 -4.61
C GLU A 271 15.53 6.57 -3.76
N LEU A 272 15.67 5.37 -4.34
CA LEU A 272 16.49 4.29 -3.82
C LEU A 272 17.79 4.23 -4.61
N THR A 273 18.89 4.61 -3.97
CA THR A 273 20.23 4.60 -4.56
C THR A 273 21.03 3.41 -4.03
N THR A 274 21.43 2.49 -4.89
CA THR A 274 22.30 1.38 -4.52
C THR A 274 23.76 1.74 -4.79
N ILE A 275 24.62 1.57 -3.77
CA ILE A 275 26.06 1.71 -3.86
C ILE A 275 26.69 0.32 -3.84
N THR A 276 27.52 0.01 -4.84
CA THR A 276 28.12 -1.32 -4.97
C THR A 276 29.59 -1.27 -5.30
N SER A 277 30.33 -2.28 -4.91
CA SER A 277 31.72 -2.53 -5.31
C SER A 277 32.17 -3.92 -4.86
N GLY A 278 33.34 -4.34 -5.25
CA GLY A 278 34.04 -5.48 -4.65
C GLY A 278 34.28 -5.27 -3.14
N SER A 279 34.77 -6.33 -2.47
CA SER A 279 35.11 -6.26 -1.05
C SER A 279 36.29 -5.30 -0.81
N GLY A 280 36.25 -4.54 0.28
CA GLY A 280 37.33 -3.64 0.68
C GLY A 280 37.57 -2.42 -0.22
N GLN A 281 36.71 -2.15 -1.21
CA GLN A 281 36.92 -1.06 -2.17
C GLN A 281 36.43 0.33 -1.68
N GLY A 282 35.97 0.46 -0.44
CA GLY A 282 35.66 1.74 0.19
C GLY A 282 34.18 2.16 0.20
N LYS A 283 33.23 1.23 -0.02
CA LYS A 283 31.78 1.52 0.02
C LYS A 283 31.34 2.27 1.28
N SER A 284 31.65 1.73 2.45
CA SER A 284 31.27 2.31 3.74
C SER A 284 31.91 3.70 3.95
N THR A 285 33.17 3.89 3.52
CA THR A 285 33.84 5.22 3.56
C THR A 285 33.15 6.22 2.63
N PHE A 286 32.77 5.78 1.45
CA PHE A 286 32.02 6.59 0.50
C PHE A 286 30.64 7.00 1.07
N CYS A 287 29.90 6.04 1.66
CA CYS A 287 28.63 6.32 2.34
C CYS A 287 28.81 7.31 3.50
N ARG A 288 29.87 7.15 4.32
CA ARG A 288 30.16 8.09 5.41
C ARG A 288 30.41 9.51 4.88
N GLN A 289 31.14 9.64 3.77
CA GLN A 289 31.40 10.95 3.17
C GLN A 289 30.12 11.60 2.62
N LEU A 290 29.23 10.82 2.00
CA LEU A 290 27.91 11.32 1.59
C LEU A 290 27.09 11.73 2.82
N ALA A 291 27.07 10.91 3.87
CA ALA A 291 26.34 11.20 5.11
C ALA A 291 26.86 12.47 5.80
N VAL A 292 28.18 12.63 5.91
CA VAL A 292 28.79 13.83 6.49
C VAL A 292 28.45 15.08 5.69
N ASN A 293 28.49 15.02 4.34
CA ASN A 293 28.10 16.14 3.50
C ASN A 293 26.63 16.57 3.73
N LEU A 294 25.74 15.62 4.00
CA LEU A 294 24.33 15.91 4.28
C LEU A 294 24.11 16.41 5.72
N LEU A 295 24.77 15.78 6.70
CA LEU A 295 24.73 16.19 8.11
C LEU A 295 25.24 17.62 8.31
N THR A 296 26.32 18.02 7.62
CA THR A 296 26.85 19.38 7.68
C THR A 296 25.93 20.43 7.04
N LYS A 297 25.02 20.02 6.19
CA LYS A 297 23.94 20.85 5.63
C LYS A 297 22.70 20.91 6.55
N GLY A 298 22.74 20.24 7.72
CA GLY A 298 21.67 20.25 8.71
C GLY A 298 20.63 19.15 8.55
N GLU A 299 20.85 18.21 7.61
CA GLU A 299 19.91 17.11 7.38
C GLU A 299 19.83 16.14 8.54
N ARG A 300 18.63 15.53 8.71
CA ARG A 300 18.40 14.42 9.62
C ARG A 300 18.75 13.12 8.92
N VAL A 301 19.78 12.43 9.39
CA VAL A 301 20.30 11.22 8.76
C VAL A 301 20.13 10.02 9.69
N GLY A 302 19.45 8.99 9.20
CA GLY A 302 19.43 7.65 9.79
C GLY A 302 20.57 6.80 9.19
N TYR A 303 21.35 6.11 10.03
CA TYR A 303 22.45 5.26 9.56
C TYR A 303 22.41 3.89 10.23
N LEU A 304 22.13 2.86 9.44
CA LEU A 304 22.08 1.47 9.88
C LEU A 304 23.36 0.77 9.39
N ALA A 305 24.40 0.74 10.25
CA ALA A 305 25.65 0.03 10.00
C ALA A 305 25.55 -1.39 10.59
N LEU A 306 25.18 -2.37 9.79
CA LEU A 306 24.90 -3.73 10.27
C LEU A 306 26.17 -4.59 10.42
N GLU A 307 27.30 -4.16 9.83
CA GLU A 307 28.59 -4.87 9.89
C GLU A 307 29.57 -4.32 10.93
N GLU A 308 29.28 -3.18 11.51
CA GLU A 308 30.22 -2.55 12.44
C GLU A 308 29.50 -1.95 13.66
N SER A 309 30.28 -1.76 14.75
CA SER A 309 29.75 -1.16 15.97
C SER A 309 29.49 0.33 15.79
N ASN A 310 28.51 0.86 16.54
CA ASN A 310 28.19 2.30 16.57
C ASN A 310 29.43 3.16 16.87
N ARG A 311 30.33 2.67 17.75
CA ARG A 311 31.58 3.38 18.03
C ARG A 311 32.44 3.52 16.78
N ARG A 312 32.58 2.46 15.96
CA ARG A 312 33.37 2.49 14.74
C ARG A 312 32.73 3.37 13.66
N THR A 313 31.41 3.30 13.51
CA THR A 313 30.65 4.18 12.63
C THR A 313 30.82 5.64 13.02
N ALA A 314 30.66 5.96 14.31
CA ALA A 314 30.81 7.31 14.84
C ALA A 314 32.23 7.86 14.61
N LEU A 315 33.26 7.09 14.96
CA LEU A 315 34.65 7.48 14.71
C LEU A 315 34.93 7.68 13.20
N GLY A 316 34.35 6.86 12.33
CA GLY A 316 34.50 7.00 10.88
C GLY A 316 33.84 8.28 10.34
N LEU A 317 32.63 8.63 10.82
CA LEU A 317 31.95 9.86 10.48
C LEU A 317 32.71 11.09 11.00
N MET A 318 33.18 11.05 12.26
CA MET A 318 34.01 12.11 12.85
C MET A 318 35.31 12.27 12.05
N SER A 319 36.00 11.18 11.75
CA SER A 319 37.25 11.21 10.95
C SER A 319 37.04 11.92 9.62
N THR A 320 35.96 11.55 8.92
CA THR A 320 35.60 12.19 7.65
C THR A 320 35.30 13.68 7.82
N ALA A 321 34.64 14.05 8.90
CA ALA A 321 34.27 15.46 9.15
C ALA A 321 35.47 16.34 9.51
N VAL A 322 36.34 15.88 10.42
CA VAL A 322 37.47 16.64 10.88
C VAL A 322 38.70 16.55 9.96
N GLY A 323 38.70 15.55 9.04
CA GLY A 323 39.85 15.31 8.15
C GLY A 323 41.07 14.76 8.88
N LYS A 324 40.83 13.89 9.88
CA LYS A 324 41.88 13.22 10.66
C LYS A 324 41.42 11.80 10.95
N SER A 325 42.29 10.79 10.74
CA SER A 325 41.94 9.40 10.99
C SER A 325 41.85 9.13 12.51
N LEU A 326 40.63 9.07 13.06
CA LEU A 326 40.38 8.87 14.49
C LEU A 326 40.18 7.38 14.88
N HIS A 327 40.08 6.50 13.90
CA HIS A 327 39.87 5.07 14.11
C HIS A 327 41.18 4.25 14.02
N ILE A 328 42.29 4.90 13.72
CA ILE A 328 43.62 4.30 13.63
C ILE A 328 44.55 5.06 14.59
N GLY A 329 45.36 4.33 15.35
CA GLY A 329 46.31 4.89 16.30
C GLY A 329 45.69 5.22 17.67
N GLU A 330 46.51 5.82 18.53
CA GLU A 330 46.11 6.30 19.85
C GLU A 330 45.73 7.79 19.76
N HIS A 331 44.64 8.13 20.42
CA HIS A 331 44.16 9.52 20.48
C HIS A 331 43.85 9.88 21.93
N GLU A 332 44.23 11.07 22.32
CA GLU A 332 43.89 11.58 23.63
C GLU A 332 42.35 11.70 23.78
N ARG A 333 41.88 11.38 24.97
CA ARG A 333 40.45 11.44 25.26
C ARG A 333 39.86 12.84 25.06
N THR A 334 40.60 13.87 25.45
CA THR A 334 40.22 15.28 25.30
C THR A 334 40.03 15.68 23.84
N ASP A 335 40.91 15.21 22.95
CA ASP A 335 40.79 15.45 21.50
C ASP A 335 39.55 14.79 20.92
N LEU A 336 39.25 13.54 21.33
CA LEU A 336 38.03 12.84 20.90
C LEU A 336 36.78 13.52 21.42
N GLU A 337 36.79 14.03 22.66
CA GLU A 337 35.64 14.76 23.24
C GLU A 337 35.42 16.11 22.51
N GLU A 338 36.48 16.81 22.11
CA GLU A 338 36.39 18.02 21.32
C GLU A 338 35.80 17.71 19.93
N HIS A 339 36.38 16.76 19.22
CA HIS A 339 35.88 16.36 17.90
C HIS A 339 34.43 15.85 17.94
N PHE A 340 34.04 15.12 18.98
CA PHE A 340 32.65 14.70 19.17
C PHE A 340 31.72 15.91 19.34
N ARG A 341 32.11 16.88 20.15
CA ARG A 341 31.35 18.10 20.40
C ARG A 341 31.17 18.91 19.11
N ASP A 342 32.23 19.01 18.31
CA ASP A 342 32.20 19.80 17.08
C ASP A 342 31.49 19.12 15.92
N THR A 343 31.17 17.81 16.03
CA THR A 343 30.56 17.02 14.99
C THR A 343 29.27 16.36 15.46
N ILE A 344 29.32 15.11 15.94
CA ILE A 344 28.15 14.28 16.23
C ILE A 344 27.18 14.95 17.21
N ALA A 345 27.69 15.65 18.22
CA ALA A 345 26.84 16.32 19.20
C ALA A 345 25.96 17.43 18.60
N ASN A 346 26.35 17.98 17.44
CA ASN A 346 25.64 19.04 16.73
C ASN A 346 24.83 18.53 15.53
N TRP A 347 24.96 17.24 15.18
CA TRP A 347 24.28 16.67 14.02
C TRP A 347 22.97 16.00 14.40
N ASN A 348 22.02 16.05 13.49
CA ASN A 348 20.79 15.26 13.55
C ASN A 348 21.05 13.84 13.05
N LEU A 349 21.95 13.11 13.72
CA LEU A 349 22.38 11.75 13.36
C LEU A 349 21.72 10.73 14.27
N TYR A 350 21.13 9.71 13.67
CA TYR A 350 20.50 8.59 14.37
C TYR A 350 21.15 7.27 13.91
N LEU A 351 21.80 6.56 14.82
CA LEU A 351 22.44 5.28 14.55
C LEU A 351 21.53 4.14 15.02
N PHE A 352 21.49 3.07 14.23
CA PHE A 352 20.86 1.83 14.68
C PHE A 352 21.83 1.05 15.56
N ASP A 353 21.43 0.77 16.80
CA ASP A 353 22.23 -0.05 17.71
C ASP A 353 21.88 -1.52 17.53
N GLY A 354 22.53 -2.14 16.55
CA GLY A 354 22.36 -3.55 16.22
C GLY A 354 23.48 -4.04 15.33
N PHE A 355 23.97 -5.24 15.63
CA PHE A 355 25.07 -5.87 14.91
C PHE A 355 24.68 -7.30 14.52
N GLY A 356 24.96 -7.66 13.25
CA GLY A 356 24.71 -8.99 12.73
C GLY A 356 23.38 -9.17 12.02
N SER A 357 22.86 -10.40 11.99
CA SER A 357 21.63 -10.76 11.30
C SER A 357 20.40 -10.40 12.11
N PHE A 358 19.45 -9.78 11.45
CA PHE A 358 18.14 -9.41 12.01
C PHE A 358 17.01 -9.95 11.14
N ASP A 359 15.84 -10.16 11.76
CA ASP A 359 14.61 -10.31 10.99
C ASP A 359 14.38 -9.04 10.14
N PRO A 360 14.19 -9.17 8.83
CA PRO A 360 13.95 -8.03 7.94
C PRO A 360 12.84 -7.10 8.42
N ASP A 361 11.80 -7.62 9.06
CA ASP A 361 10.69 -6.82 9.60
C ASP A 361 11.16 -5.84 10.68
N VAL A 362 12.15 -6.22 11.49
CA VAL A 362 12.76 -5.31 12.48
C VAL A 362 13.41 -4.12 11.78
N ILE A 363 14.16 -4.37 10.72
CA ILE A 363 14.84 -3.31 9.96
C ILE A 363 13.84 -2.39 9.25
N TYR A 364 12.79 -2.95 8.61
CA TYR A 364 11.74 -2.13 7.99
C TYR A 364 11.06 -1.22 9.00
N ASN A 365 10.70 -1.75 10.18
CA ASN A 365 10.09 -0.96 11.25
C ASN A 365 11.02 0.14 11.78
N ARG A 366 12.35 -0.11 11.82
CA ARG A 366 13.33 0.91 12.21
C ARG A 366 13.47 1.99 11.16
N ILE A 367 13.53 1.63 9.89
CA ILE A 367 13.56 2.62 8.80
C ILE A 367 12.27 3.45 8.82
N GLU A 368 11.11 2.84 8.99
CA GLU A 368 9.83 3.55 9.09
C GLU A 368 9.76 4.48 10.30
N TYR A 369 10.28 4.06 11.46
CA TYR A 369 10.38 4.90 12.63
C TYR A 369 11.34 6.08 12.42
N LEU A 370 12.51 5.85 11.82
CA LEU A 370 13.45 6.93 11.46
C LEU A 370 12.78 7.95 10.52
N ALA A 371 12.06 7.46 9.50
CA ALA A 371 11.39 8.30 8.53
C ALA A 371 10.22 9.10 9.13
N SER A 372 9.29 8.41 9.80
CA SER A 372 8.02 9.00 10.24
C SER A 372 8.04 9.54 11.67
N GLY A 373 8.82 8.92 12.55
CA GLY A 373 8.93 9.29 13.97
C GLY A 373 10.01 10.33 14.24
N LEU A 374 11.14 10.24 13.53
CA LEU A 374 12.29 11.15 13.70
C LEU A 374 12.49 12.08 12.50
N GLU A 375 11.62 12.01 11.50
CA GLU A 375 11.63 12.84 10.29
C GLU A 375 12.97 12.80 9.51
N CYS A 376 13.66 11.65 9.57
CA CYS A 376 14.85 11.43 8.76
C CYS A 376 14.47 11.25 7.30
N ARG A 377 14.83 12.19 6.46
CA ARG A 377 14.59 12.08 5.01
C ARG A 377 15.70 11.34 4.26
N ILE A 378 16.85 11.17 4.90
CA ILE A 378 18.02 10.49 4.34
C ILE A 378 18.36 9.30 5.22
N ILE A 379 18.40 8.10 4.65
CA ILE A 379 18.72 6.88 5.40
C ILE A 379 19.77 6.06 4.65
N PHE A 380 20.79 5.60 5.37
CA PHE A 380 21.83 4.70 4.88
C PHE A 380 21.66 3.31 5.50
N VAL A 381 21.77 2.26 4.68
CA VAL A 381 21.75 0.86 5.11
C VAL A 381 23.01 0.15 4.58
N ASP A 382 23.93 -0.16 5.46
CA ASP A 382 25.22 -0.81 5.15
C ASP A 382 25.35 -2.14 5.92
N HIS A 383 25.07 -3.32 5.32
CA HIS A 383 24.67 -3.57 3.93
C HIS A 383 23.52 -4.59 3.81
N LEU A 384 22.92 -4.66 2.62
CA LEU A 384 21.76 -5.47 2.28
C LEU A 384 21.92 -6.98 2.57
N SER A 385 23.11 -7.57 2.33
CA SER A 385 23.30 -9.02 2.47
C SER A 385 23.15 -9.53 3.90
N ILE A 386 23.33 -8.68 4.91
CA ILE A 386 23.11 -9.05 6.32
C ILE A 386 21.62 -9.22 6.61
N LEU A 387 20.76 -8.43 5.98
CA LEU A 387 19.31 -8.57 6.12
C LEU A 387 18.80 -9.95 5.69
N LEU A 388 19.57 -10.65 4.88
CA LEU A 388 19.19 -11.93 4.31
C LEU A 388 19.85 -13.13 5.01
N SER A 389 20.95 -12.90 5.74
CA SER A 389 21.79 -13.97 6.30
C SER A 389 21.14 -14.77 7.42
N GLY A 390 20.02 -14.30 7.97
CA GLY A 390 19.28 -14.97 9.05
C GLY A 390 18.02 -15.70 8.60
N LEU A 391 17.76 -15.78 7.30
CA LEU A 391 16.55 -16.38 6.77
C LEU A 391 16.86 -17.72 6.11
N ASP A 392 16.07 -18.75 6.42
CA ASP A 392 16.09 -20.04 5.73
C ASP A 392 15.31 -19.93 4.42
N GLY A 393 15.94 -20.29 3.27
CA GLY A 393 15.25 -20.36 1.99
C GLY A 393 16.06 -19.91 0.78
N ASP A 394 15.36 -19.65 -0.33
CA ASP A 394 15.98 -19.15 -1.57
C ASP A 394 16.40 -17.68 -1.41
N GLU A 395 17.71 -17.45 -1.25
CA GLU A 395 18.34 -16.12 -1.10
C GLU A 395 17.85 -15.12 -2.16
N ARG A 396 17.65 -15.59 -3.40
CA ARG A 396 17.20 -14.74 -4.50
C ARG A 396 15.78 -14.24 -4.30
N ARG A 397 14.87 -15.14 -3.92
CA ARG A 397 13.46 -14.78 -3.68
C ARG A 397 13.33 -13.82 -2.50
N MET A 398 14.09 -14.06 -1.45
CA MET A 398 14.08 -13.19 -0.26
C MET A 398 14.63 -11.81 -0.58
N LEU A 399 15.67 -11.74 -1.40
CA LEU A 399 16.22 -10.46 -1.86
C LEU A 399 15.21 -9.67 -2.69
N ASP A 400 14.50 -10.32 -3.62
CA ASP A 400 13.49 -9.68 -4.44
C ASP A 400 12.34 -9.14 -3.58
N GLN A 401 11.91 -9.89 -2.56
CA GLN A 401 10.90 -9.44 -1.60
C GLN A 401 11.40 -8.25 -0.76
N THR A 402 12.64 -8.34 -0.27
CA THR A 402 13.26 -7.25 0.50
C THR A 402 13.36 -5.97 -0.31
N MET A 403 13.84 -6.05 -1.54
CA MET A 403 13.93 -4.89 -2.43
C MET A 403 12.55 -4.29 -2.75
N THR A 404 11.55 -5.14 -2.97
CA THR A 404 10.16 -4.68 -3.20
C THR A 404 9.62 -3.93 -1.98
N ARG A 405 9.85 -4.44 -0.78
CA ARG A 405 9.41 -3.79 0.47
C ARG A 405 10.16 -2.48 0.72
N LEU A 406 11.48 -2.45 0.52
CA LEU A 406 12.27 -1.22 0.63
C LEU A 406 11.81 -0.16 -0.37
N ARG A 407 11.56 -0.54 -1.63
CA ARG A 407 11.04 0.39 -2.64
C ARG A 407 9.66 0.94 -2.25
N SER A 408 8.75 0.08 -1.79
CA SER A 408 7.43 0.50 -1.31
C SER A 408 7.53 1.43 -0.10
N LEU A 409 8.49 1.20 0.78
CA LEU A 409 8.74 2.05 1.94
C LEU A 409 9.26 3.43 1.51
N VAL A 410 10.23 3.49 0.60
CA VAL A 410 10.76 4.74 0.01
C VAL A 410 9.64 5.55 -0.64
N GLU A 411 8.77 4.90 -1.42
CA GLU A 411 7.62 5.57 -2.06
C GLU A 411 6.63 6.15 -1.05
N ARG A 412 6.30 5.36 -0.01
CA ARG A 412 5.30 5.75 1.00
C ARG A 412 5.80 6.84 1.94
N THR A 413 7.09 6.78 2.34
CA THR A 413 7.66 7.69 3.33
C THR A 413 8.32 8.93 2.74
N GLY A 414 8.61 8.91 1.43
CA GLY A 414 9.27 10.01 0.76
C GLY A 414 10.75 10.17 1.10
N ILE A 415 11.43 9.15 1.62
CA ILE A 415 12.85 9.19 1.97
C ILE A 415 13.77 8.98 0.77
N SER A 416 15.01 9.47 0.85
CA SER A 416 16.11 9.01 0.02
C SER A 416 16.84 7.89 0.76
N LEU A 417 16.86 6.68 0.17
CA LEU A 417 17.47 5.50 0.77
C LEU A 417 18.75 5.13 0.03
N PHE A 418 19.89 5.19 0.73
CA PHE A 418 21.18 4.70 0.24
C PHE A 418 21.40 3.28 0.75
N LEU A 419 21.48 2.32 -0.17
CA LEU A 419 21.62 0.91 0.12
C LEU A 419 22.94 0.39 -0.37
N VAL A 420 23.74 -0.20 0.51
CA VAL A 420 25.01 -0.84 0.13
C VAL A 420 24.75 -2.29 -0.26
N SER A 421 25.28 -2.70 -1.41
CA SER A 421 25.20 -4.07 -1.92
C SER A 421 26.56 -4.59 -2.37
N HIS A 422 26.81 -5.87 -2.11
CA HIS A 422 28.01 -6.55 -2.62
C HIS A 422 27.81 -7.07 -4.04
N LEU A 423 28.95 -7.24 -4.73
CA LEU A 423 29.00 -7.90 -6.03
C LEU A 423 29.17 -9.43 -5.85
N ARG A 424 28.70 -10.18 -6.85
CA ARG A 424 29.08 -11.59 -7.01
C ARG A 424 30.56 -11.68 -7.38
N ARG A 425 31.22 -12.76 -6.95
CA ARG A 425 32.56 -13.06 -7.42
C ARG A 425 32.51 -13.27 -8.93
N THR A 426 33.48 -12.71 -9.63
CA THR A 426 33.65 -12.93 -11.09
C THR A 426 34.04 -14.38 -11.39
N SER A 427 33.56 -14.91 -12.52
CA SER A 427 34.07 -16.19 -13.05
C SER A 427 35.53 -16.04 -13.52
N ASN A 428 36.28 -17.15 -13.55
CA ASN A 428 37.74 -17.21 -13.81
C ASN A 428 38.23 -16.52 -15.10
N ASP A 429 37.33 -16.13 -16.00
CA ASP A 429 37.69 -15.53 -17.31
C ASP A 429 37.66 -14.00 -17.34
N ARG A 430 37.45 -13.33 -16.20
CA ARG A 430 37.35 -11.87 -16.14
C ARG A 430 38.27 -11.31 -15.05
N THR A 431 38.82 -10.10 -15.29
CA THR A 431 39.50 -9.32 -14.27
C THR A 431 38.68 -9.24 -13.00
N SER A 432 39.27 -9.60 -11.87
CA SER A 432 38.56 -9.58 -10.59
C SER A 432 38.20 -8.14 -10.21
N HIS A 433 37.14 -7.97 -9.38
CA HIS A 433 36.81 -6.66 -8.89
C HIS A 433 37.93 -6.03 -8.05
N GLU A 434 38.73 -6.85 -7.38
CA GLU A 434 39.89 -6.44 -6.57
C GLU A 434 41.06 -5.93 -7.43
N GLU A 435 41.09 -6.29 -8.70
CA GLU A 435 42.03 -5.82 -9.72
C GLU A 435 41.48 -4.68 -10.58
N GLY A 436 40.38 -4.08 -10.18
CA GLY A 436 39.78 -2.95 -10.89
C GLY A 436 38.85 -3.34 -12.06
N GLY A 437 38.36 -4.57 -12.08
CA GLY A 437 37.41 -5.04 -13.10
C GLY A 437 36.15 -4.19 -13.13
N LYS A 438 35.69 -3.83 -14.35
CA LYS A 438 34.47 -3.00 -14.56
C LYS A 438 33.25 -3.70 -14.01
N VAL A 439 32.41 -2.94 -13.33
CA VAL A 439 31.16 -3.40 -12.73
C VAL A 439 30.00 -3.27 -13.70
N SER A 440 29.16 -4.30 -13.76
CA SER A 440 27.90 -4.30 -14.54
C SER A 440 26.71 -4.69 -13.67
N LEU A 441 25.49 -4.33 -14.10
CA LEU A 441 24.25 -4.68 -13.39
C LEU A 441 24.09 -6.18 -13.15
N SER A 442 24.57 -7.04 -14.08
CA SER A 442 24.47 -8.50 -13.96
C SER A 442 25.34 -9.10 -12.85
N GLN A 443 26.28 -8.33 -12.31
CA GLN A 443 27.19 -8.74 -11.25
C GLN A 443 26.69 -8.39 -9.85
N LEU A 444 25.60 -7.66 -9.73
CA LEU A 444 24.97 -7.42 -8.44
C LEU A 444 24.59 -8.76 -7.79
N ARG A 445 24.99 -8.94 -6.51
CA ARG A 445 24.75 -10.20 -5.80
C ARG A 445 23.25 -10.37 -5.55
N GLY A 446 22.74 -11.54 -5.90
CA GLY A 446 21.43 -12.02 -5.51
C GLY A 446 20.36 -11.89 -6.59
N SER A 447 20.07 -10.76 -7.19
CA SER A 447 18.97 -10.74 -8.14
C SER A 447 18.94 -9.55 -9.10
N ALA A 448 18.13 -9.74 -10.15
CA ALA A 448 17.71 -8.64 -11.01
C ALA A 448 16.90 -7.58 -10.23
N GLY A 449 16.32 -7.92 -9.06
CA GLY A 449 15.50 -7.02 -8.25
C GLY A 449 16.25 -5.78 -7.78
N ILE A 450 17.54 -5.89 -7.39
CA ILE A 450 18.36 -4.72 -7.04
C ILE A 450 18.45 -3.79 -8.25
N ALA A 451 18.80 -4.36 -9.42
CA ALA A 451 18.94 -3.58 -10.64
C ALA A 451 17.60 -2.96 -11.09
N GLN A 452 16.47 -3.67 -10.92
CA GLN A 452 15.16 -3.19 -11.35
C GLN A 452 14.57 -2.13 -10.42
N LEU A 453 14.68 -2.33 -9.10
CA LEU A 453 14.00 -1.53 -8.09
C LEU A 453 14.78 -0.32 -7.60
N SER A 454 16.12 -0.29 -7.79
CA SER A 454 16.91 0.92 -7.56
C SER A 454 16.63 1.97 -8.64
N ASP A 455 16.56 3.25 -8.23
CA ASP A 455 16.48 4.38 -9.16
C ASP A 455 17.86 4.70 -9.71
N GLN A 456 18.88 4.60 -8.87
CA GLN A 456 20.27 4.83 -9.23
C GLN A 456 21.13 3.66 -8.72
N VAL A 457 22.17 3.28 -9.49
CA VAL A 457 23.19 2.33 -9.06
C VAL A 457 24.57 2.93 -9.33
N ILE A 458 25.30 3.17 -8.24
CA ILE A 458 26.65 3.74 -8.23
C ILE A 458 27.63 2.61 -7.93
N ALA A 459 28.59 2.41 -8.80
CA ALA A 459 29.67 1.44 -8.61
C ALA A 459 31.00 2.16 -8.31
N LEU A 460 31.75 1.60 -7.36
CA LEU A 460 33.15 1.97 -7.12
C LEU A 460 34.02 0.85 -7.66
N GLU A 461 34.95 1.20 -8.55
CA GLU A 461 35.93 0.29 -9.16
C GLU A 461 37.34 0.72 -8.73
N ARG A 462 38.08 -0.18 -8.09
CA ARG A 462 39.43 0.12 -7.56
C ARG A 462 40.34 -1.06 -7.75
N ASN A 463 41.55 -0.81 -8.27
CA ASN A 463 42.61 -1.81 -8.33
C ASN A 463 43.45 -1.76 -7.03
N GLN A 464 43.11 -2.64 -6.08
CA GLN A 464 43.81 -2.73 -4.79
C GLN A 464 45.23 -3.31 -4.91
N GLN A 465 45.55 -4.00 -6.03
CA GLN A 465 46.84 -4.64 -6.29
C GLN A 465 47.80 -3.69 -7.00
N SER A 466 47.36 -2.56 -7.49
CA SER A 466 48.22 -1.56 -8.13
C SER A 466 49.14 -0.86 -7.12
N GLU A 467 50.41 -0.77 -7.42
CA GLU A 467 51.37 -0.04 -6.59
C GLU A 467 51.16 1.47 -6.63
N THR A 468 50.62 2.01 -7.74
CA THR A 468 50.51 3.45 -8.00
C THR A 468 49.07 3.98 -7.86
N GLU A 469 48.05 3.14 -8.09
CA GLU A 469 46.65 3.56 -8.12
C GLU A 469 45.78 2.88 -7.04
N ARG A 470 46.39 2.17 -6.08
CA ARG A 470 45.65 1.41 -5.04
C ARG A 470 44.70 2.27 -4.17
N ASP A 471 44.92 3.56 -4.12
CA ASP A 471 44.13 4.52 -3.39
C ASP A 471 43.12 5.31 -4.28
N ILE A 472 43.13 5.03 -5.59
CA ILE A 472 42.23 5.67 -6.56
C ILE A 472 41.05 4.75 -6.88
N ALA A 473 39.87 5.26 -6.77
CA ALA A 473 38.64 4.58 -7.16
C ALA A 473 37.94 5.32 -8.30
N THR A 474 37.51 4.60 -9.30
CA THR A 474 36.65 5.11 -10.37
C THR A 474 35.18 5.03 -9.93
N ILE A 475 34.48 6.13 -10.04
CA ILE A 475 33.01 6.16 -9.86
C ILE A 475 32.38 5.88 -11.21
N ARG A 476 31.46 4.93 -11.23
CA ARG A 476 30.68 4.57 -12.43
C ARG A 476 29.21 4.53 -12.10
N ILE A 477 28.39 5.18 -12.91
CA ILE A 477 26.94 5.06 -12.86
C ILE A 477 26.54 3.90 -13.77
N ILE A 478 25.96 2.84 -13.20
CA ILE A 478 25.52 1.68 -13.97
C ILE A 478 24.01 1.63 -14.15
N LYS A 479 23.27 2.47 -13.42
CA LYS A 479 21.86 2.75 -13.64
C LYS A 479 21.51 4.17 -13.18
N ASN A 480 20.68 4.86 -13.96
CA ASN A 480 20.12 6.14 -13.63
C ASN A 480 18.72 6.24 -14.26
N ARG A 481 17.68 6.15 -13.43
CA ARG A 481 16.29 6.20 -13.91
C ARG A 481 15.86 7.63 -14.26
N TYR A 482 16.47 8.62 -13.62
CA TYR A 482 16.10 10.02 -13.80
C TYR A 482 16.46 10.57 -15.18
N SER A 483 17.75 10.48 -15.57
CA SER A 483 18.22 11.03 -16.85
C SER A 483 18.55 9.95 -17.90
N GLY A 484 18.73 8.69 -17.48
CA GLY A 484 19.27 7.63 -18.33
C GLY A 484 20.78 7.68 -18.52
N GLU A 485 21.46 8.72 -18.03
CA GLU A 485 22.91 8.86 -18.19
C GLU A 485 23.67 7.88 -17.32
N THR A 486 24.52 7.08 -17.95
CA THR A 486 25.35 6.06 -17.30
C THR A 486 26.82 6.25 -17.68
N GLY A 487 27.69 5.39 -17.14
CA GLY A 487 29.12 5.34 -17.48
C GLY A 487 30.01 6.03 -16.44
N PHE A 488 31.18 6.45 -16.88
CA PHE A 488 32.21 7.07 -16.05
C PHE A 488 31.72 8.38 -15.42
N ALA A 489 31.89 8.52 -14.11
CA ALA A 489 31.48 9.69 -13.32
C ALA A 489 32.64 10.27 -12.48
N GLY A 490 33.87 10.07 -12.92
CA GLY A 490 35.06 10.63 -12.28
C GLY A 490 35.89 9.60 -11.53
N LYS A 491 37.08 10.05 -11.11
CA LYS A 491 37.97 9.31 -10.21
C LYS A 491 38.06 10.06 -8.88
N ILE A 492 38.14 9.29 -7.80
CA ILE A 492 38.36 9.81 -6.44
C ILE A 492 39.56 9.13 -5.82
N LYS A 493 40.35 9.88 -5.05
CA LYS A 493 41.51 9.38 -4.33
C LYS A 493 41.25 9.37 -2.84
N PHE A 494 41.45 8.21 -2.21
CA PHE A 494 41.35 8.09 -0.76
C PHE A 494 42.65 8.56 -0.10
N ASN A 495 42.52 9.43 0.88
CA ASN A 495 43.61 9.86 1.74
C ASN A 495 43.44 9.22 3.12
N LEU A 496 44.41 8.38 3.50
CA LEU A 496 44.40 7.63 4.75
C LEU A 496 44.50 8.55 6.00
N GLU A 497 45.27 9.64 5.89
CA GLU A 497 45.46 10.58 7.01
C GLU A 497 44.20 11.37 7.32
N THR A 498 43.47 11.76 6.27
CA THR A 498 42.24 12.55 6.41
C THR A 498 40.99 11.71 6.43
N SER A 499 41.07 10.43 6.12
CA SER A 499 39.92 9.50 5.97
C SER A 499 38.86 10.00 4.98
N ARG A 500 39.29 10.76 3.95
CA ARG A 500 38.41 11.35 2.94
C ARG A 500 38.77 10.89 1.54
N PHE A 501 37.75 10.87 0.69
CA PHE A 501 37.92 10.88 -0.74
C PHE A 501 37.99 12.32 -1.24
N THR A 502 38.92 12.61 -2.14
CA THR A 502 39.04 13.86 -2.90
C THR A 502 38.92 13.56 -4.38
N GLU A 503 38.41 14.49 -5.16
CA GLU A 503 38.38 14.32 -6.61
C GLU A 503 39.81 14.20 -7.14
N HIS A 504 40.02 13.25 -8.06
CA HIS A 504 41.29 13.03 -8.71
C HIS A 504 41.16 13.48 -10.18
N GLU A 505 41.84 14.56 -10.52
CA GLU A 505 41.83 15.06 -11.89
C GLU A 505 42.45 14.05 -12.84
N THR A 506 41.68 13.60 -13.82
CA THR A 506 42.19 12.87 -14.96
C THR A 506 42.61 13.86 -16.02
N THR A 507 43.89 13.88 -16.37
CA THR A 507 44.45 14.63 -17.49
C THR A 507 43.97 14.13 -18.87
N GLU A 508 43.20 13.07 -18.92
CA GLU A 508 42.59 12.54 -20.14
C GLU A 508 41.15 13.02 -20.28
N SER A 509 40.94 14.02 -21.13
CA SER A 509 39.64 14.24 -21.77
C SER A 509 39.22 12.93 -22.45
N PRO A 510 37.96 12.46 -22.35
CA PRO A 510 37.52 11.31 -23.10
C PRO A 510 37.69 11.65 -24.58
N ILE A 511 38.64 10.99 -25.24
CA ILE A 511 38.74 11.02 -26.71
C ILE A 511 37.50 10.24 -27.18
N PHE A 512 36.47 11.02 -27.54
CA PHE A 512 35.32 10.49 -28.28
C PHE A 512 35.86 10.07 -29.67
N ASN A 513 36.03 8.79 -29.86
CA ASN A 513 36.44 8.22 -31.13
C ASN A 513 35.15 7.75 -31.85
N PRO A 514 34.60 8.54 -32.78
CA PRO A 514 33.29 8.23 -33.39
C PRO A 514 33.31 7.04 -34.37
N THR A 515 34.42 6.32 -34.48
CA THR A 515 34.60 5.28 -35.52
C THR A 515 34.59 3.83 -35.00
N THR A 516 34.37 3.59 -33.70
CA THR A 516 34.42 2.21 -33.17
C THR A 516 33.20 1.75 -32.34
N ASP A 517 32.17 2.56 -32.19
CA ASP A 517 30.96 2.20 -31.43
C ASP A 517 29.69 2.26 -32.27
N PHE A 518 29.64 1.46 -33.33
CA PHE A 518 28.41 1.02 -33.99
C PHE A 518 28.35 -0.50 -34.06
#